data_b767a7cbc469bfd09374c11cbdbc8f77
#
_entry.id   b767a7cbc469bfd09374c11cbdbc8f77
#
_cell.length_a   1.000
_cell.length_b   1.000
_cell.length_c   1.000
_cell.angle_alpha   90.00
_cell.angle_beta   90.00
_cell.angle_gamma   90.00
#
_symmetry.space_group_name_H-M   'P 1'
#
loop_
_entity.id
_entity.type
_entity.pdbx_description
1 polymer ?
#
loop_
_entity_poly.entity_id
_entity_poly.type
_entity_poly.pdbx_seq_one_letter_code
_entity_poly.pdbx_strand_id
1 'polypeptide(L)'
;KLICARGEITRENLAGIGITKNVKLCADGAFSMPDSEYYAEKTEKLCSGSAFFSKRVVALSISSVVQKKCEKKGVDYKGCMVQFINWLNEQDLNVLLIANAAREGSEKPRNNDLLICSAVYDAVRDRSKVMWEPREMAPEEIRELLARCEVLVASRFHAMIGALEKCTPVLLIGWSHKYKEVLDMFGLGEYAVDFSALQLDSL
;
A
#
# COMPACT_ATOMS: atom_id res chain seq x y z
N LYS A 1 23.43 22.84 -6.61
CA LYS A 1 22.53 21.67 -6.61
C LYS A 1 21.36 21.95 -5.66
N LEU A 2 20.15 21.53 -6.02
CA LEU A 2 18.95 21.62 -5.21
C LEU A 2 18.75 20.29 -4.47
N ILE A 3 18.32 20.35 -3.21
CA ILE A 3 17.93 19.21 -2.40
C ILE A 3 16.41 19.32 -2.18
N CYS A 4 15.68 18.32 -2.64
CA CYS A 4 14.23 18.20 -2.40
C CYS A 4 14.01 17.33 -1.15
N ALA A 5 13.62 17.96 -0.05
CA ALA A 5 13.20 17.26 1.16
C ALA A 5 11.73 16.89 1.03
N ARG A 6 11.42 15.60 1.06
CA ARG A 6 10.03 15.11 0.86
C ARG A 6 9.15 15.19 2.09
N GLY A 7 9.58 15.86 3.15
CA GLY A 7 8.83 16.08 4.37
C GLY A 7 9.60 16.94 5.36
N GLU A 8 8.93 17.46 6.35
CA GLU A 8 9.49 18.36 7.35
C GLU A 8 10.61 17.71 8.17
N ILE A 9 10.41 16.48 8.64
CA ILE A 9 11.40 15.74 9.40
C ILE A 9 12.70 15.56 8.59
N THR A 10 12.55 15.31 7.27
CA THR A 10 13.72 15.23 6.37
C THR A 10 14.45 16.57 6.30
N ARG A 11 13.71 17.69 6.21
CA ARG A 11 14.28 19.03 6.20
C ARG A 11 14.97 19.36 7.51
N GLU A 12 14.35 19.04 8.65
CA GLU A 12 14.94 19.25 9.98
C GLU A 12 16.20 18.43 10.20
N ASN A 13 16.21 17.15 9.79
CA ASN A 13 17.41 16.30 9.86
C ASN A 13 18.57 16.87 9.02
N LEU A 14 18.29 17.41 7.83
CA LEU A 14 19.28 18.09 7.01
C LEU A 14 19.82 19.34 7.71
N ALA A 15 18.95 20.15 8.31
CA ALA A 15 19.34 21.32 9.08
C ALA A 15 20.20 20.95 10.31
N GLY A 16 19.86 19.85 11.01
CA GLY A 16 20.62 19.33 12.15
C GLY A 16 22.05 18.93 11.83
N ILE A 17 22.35 18.57 10.58
CA ILE A 17 23.71 18.30 10.09
C ILE A 17 24.32 19.47 9.33
N GLY A 18 23.74 20.69 9.45
CA GLY A 18 24.26 21.93 8.87
C GLY A 18 23.91 22.15 7.39
N ILE A 19 23.07 21.33 6.79
CA ILE A 19 22.63 21.47 5.40
C ILE A 19 21.32 22.26 5.35
N THR A 20 21.43 23.58 5.18
CA THR A 20 20.27 24.51 5.14
C THR A 20 20.11 25.21 3.79
N LYS A 21 21.20 25.32 3.02
CA LYS A 21 21.18 26.02 1.73
C LYS A 21 20.66 25.12 0.63
N ASN A 22 19.83 25.70 -0.23
CA ASN A 22 19.24 25.02 -1.40
C ASN A 22 18.40 23.78 -1.04
N VAL A 23 17.81 23.75 0.17
CA VAL A 23 16.84 22.72 0.59
C VAL A 23 15.44 23.28 0.38
N LYS A 24 14.61 22.56 -0.34
CA LYS A 24 13.18 22.86 -0.51
C LYS A 24 12.33 21.68 -0.04
N LEU A 25 11.23 22.00 0.61
CA LEU A 25 10.19 21.02 0.90
C LEU A 25 9.45 20.70 -0.40
N CYS A 26 9.31 19.44 -0.71
CA CYS A 26 8.67 18.94 -1.93
C CYS A 26 7.85 17.69 -1.58
N ALA A 27 6.87 17.35 -2.42
CA ALA A 27 6.27 16.03 -2.40
C ALA A 27 7.28 14.94 -2.82
N ASP A 28 6.98 13.68 -2.52
CA ASP A 28 7.79 12.55 -3.03
C ASP A 28 7.75 12.54 -4.56
N GLY A 29 8.89 12.24 -5.18
CA GLY A 29 9.01 12.21 -6.65
C GLY A 29 8.05 11.23 -7.33
N ALA A 30 7.55 10.23 -6.62
CA ALA A 30 6.58 9.28 -7.15
C ALA A 30 5.23 9.92 -7.51
N PHE A 31 4.87 11.08 -6.92
CA PHE A 31 3.70 11.87 -7.35
C PHE A 31 3.85 12.50 -8.74
N SER A 32 5.06 12.50 -9.30
CA SER A 32 5.32 13.00 -10.66
C SER A 32 5.36 11.89 -11.70
N MET A 33 4.98 10.65 -11.34
CA MET A 33 4.94 9.56 -12.30
C MET A 33 3.86 9.84 -13.35
N PRO A 34 4.18 9.80 -14.66
CA PRO A 34 3.18 10.03 -15.70
C PRO A 34 2.12 8.93 -15.73
N ASP A 35 0.93 9.29 -16.18
CA ASP A 35 -0.10 8.31 -16.52
C ASP A 35 0.31 7.49 -17.74
N SER A 36 -0.19 6.26 -17.80
CA SER A 36 0.04 5.37 -18.94
C SER A 36 -1.30 4.98 -19.56
N GLU A 37 -1.55 5.46 -20.78
CA GLU A 37 -2.75 5.11 -21.55
C GLU A 37 -2.87 3.59 -21.72
N TYR A 38 -1.75 2.90 -21.94
CA TYR A 38 -1.72 1.44 -22.06
C TYR A 38 -2.28 0.76 -20.81
N TYR A 39 -1.83 1.16 -19.62
CA TYR A 39 -2.31 0.54 -18.38
C TYR A 39 -3.71 1.00 -17.99
N ALA A 40 -4.10 2.22 -18.32
CA ALA A 40 -5.46 2.71 -18.15
C ALA A 40 -6.44 1.86 -18.98
N GLU A 41 -6.17 1.66 -20.28
CA GLU A 41 -6.99 0.82 -21.15
C GLU A 41 -7.01 -0.64 -20.71
N LYS A 42 -5.86 -1.19 -20.31
CA LYS A 42 -5.74 -2.57 -19.83
C LYS A 42 -6.60 -2.79 -18.58
N THR A 43 -6.54 -1.86 -17.62
CA THR A 43 -7.33 -1.91 -16.39
C THR A 43 -8.81 -1.72 -16.68
N GLU A 44 -9.17 -0.81 -17.57
CA GLU A 44 -10.56 -0.63 -18.01
C GLU A 44 -11.13 -1.94 -18.60
N LYS A 45 -10.39 -2.60 -19.49
CA LYS A 45 -10.81 -3.89 -20.07
C LYS A 45 -10.94 -5.00 -19.01
N LEU A 46 -10.08 -5.00 -17.99
CA LEU A 46 -10.15 -5.96 -16.89
C LEU A 46 -11.39 -5.69 -16.00
N CYS A 47 -11.70 -4.43 -15.75
CA CYS A 47 -12.79 -4.04 -14.85
C CYS A 47 -14.16 -4.07 -15.54
N SER A 48 -14.23 -3.68 -16.82
CA SER A 48 -15.47 -3.64 -17.60
C SER A 48 -16.08 -5.04 -17.75
N GLY A 49 -17.30 -5.20 -17.24
CA GLY A 49 -18.02 -6.47 -17.27
C GLY A 49 -17.51 -7.51 -16.27
N SER A 50 -16.55 -7.18 -15.44
CA SER A 50 -16.07 -8.06 -14.38
C SER A 50 -17.06 -8.11 -13.22
N ALA A 51 -17.56 -9.31 -12.88
CA ALA A 51 -18.39 -9.53 -11.70
C ALA A 51 -17.66 -9.13 -10.40
N PHE A 52 -16.34 -9.20 -10.38
CA PHE A 52 -15.51 -8.79 -9.25
C PHE A 52 -15.55 -7.27 -9.03
N PHE A 53 -15.36 -6.48 -10.09
CA PHE A 53 -15.37 -5.01 -10.03
C PHE A 53 -16.78 -4.39 -10.13
N SER A 54 -17.83 -5.20 -10.33
CA SER A 54 -19.22 -4.73 -10.19
C SER A 54 -19.62 -4.52 -8.73
N LYS A 55 -18.85 -5.06 -7.80
CA LYS A 55 -18.97 -4.85 -6.35
C LYS A 55 -17.94 -3.83 -5.87
N ARG A 56 -18.14 -3.35 -4.64
CA ARG A 56 -17.15 -2.50 -3.96
C ARG A 56 -15.89 -3.29 -3.66
N VAL A 57 -14.74 -2.74 -3.99
CA VAL A 57 -13.43 -3.40 -3.83
C VAL A 57 -12.56 -2.63 -2.86
N VAL A 58 -12.00 -3.33 -1.89
CA VAL A 58 -10.97 -2.82 -0.98
C VAL A 58 -9.61 -3.36 -1.42
N ALA A 59 -8.64 -2.48 -1.66
CA ALA A 59 -7.28 -2.90 -1.95
C ALA A 59 -6.47 -3.10 -0.67
N LEU A 60 -5.69 -4.18 -0.61
CA LEU A 60 -4.73 -4.45 0.45
C LEU A 60 -3.32 -4.57 -0.14
N SER A 61 -2.42 -3.65 0.20
CA SER A 61 -1.00 -3.76 -0.12
C SER A 61 -0.25 -4.22 1.13
N ILE A 62 -0.11 -5.53 1.28
CA ILE A 62 0.57 -6.16 2.41
C ILE A 62 2.08 -6.23 2.20
N SER A 63 2.84 -6.34 3.31
CA SER A 63 4.29 -6.20 3.27
C SER A 63 5.03 -7.24 4.10
N SER A 64 5.95 -7.96 3.46
CA SER A 64 6.89 -8.86 4.13
C SER A 64 7.82 -8.14 5.13
N VAL A 65 8.07 -6.84 4.93
CA VAL A 65 8.85 -6.02 5.88
C VAL A 65 8.04 -5.75 7.14
N VAL A 66 6.75 -5.40 6.99
CA VAL A 66 5.85 -5.17 8.13
C VAL A 66 5.65 -6.47 8.88
N GLN A 67 5.40 -7.59 8.19
CA GLN A 67 5.31 -8.92 8.82
C GLN A 67 6.49 -9.19 9.75
N LYS A 68 7.73 -9.06 9.26
CA LYS A 68 8.93 -9.28 10.09
C LYS A 68 9.07 -8.33 11.27
N LYS A 69 8.58 -7.10 11.14
CA LYS A 69 8.58 -6.14 12.26
C LYS A 69 7.53 -6.51 13.31
N CYS A 70 6.34 -6.92 12.88
CA CYS A 70 5.26 -7.42 13.73
C CYS A 70 5.70 -8.67 14.49
N GLU A 71 6.30 -9.65 13.82
CA GLU A 71 6.85 -10.87 14.44
C GLU A 71 7.81 -10.55 15.59
N LYS A 72 8.71 -9.57 15.40
CA LYS A 72 9.63 -9.12 16.47
C LYS A 72 8.93 -8.47 17.67
N LYS A 73 7.69 -8.07 17.52
CA LYS A 73 6.84 -7.46 18.55
C LYS A 73 5.78 -8.43 19.08
N GLY A 74 5.76 -9.68 18.58
CA GLY A 74 4.76 -10.67 18.96
C GLY A 74 3.38 -10.42 18.33
N VAL A 75 3.28 -9.61 17.28
CA VAL A 75 2.03 -9.31 16.57
C VAL A 75 1.88 -10.24 15.36
N ASP A 76 0.76 -10.95 15.28
CA ASP A 76 0.42 -11.82 14.15
C ASP A 76 -0.16 -11.01 12.98
N TYR A 77 0.71 -10.38 12.21
CA TYR A 77 0.34 -9.58 11.05
C TYR A 77 -0.43 -10.40 9.99
N LYS A 78 0.05 -11.61 9.68
CA LYS A 78 -0.62 -12.48 8.70
C LYS A 78 -2.03 -12.84 9.14
N GLY A 79 -2.19 -13.31 10.39
CA GLY A 79 -3.49 -13.65 10.94
C GLY A 79 -4.44 -12.46 10.97
N CYS A 80 -3.95 -11.28 11.33
CA CYS A 80 -4.73 -10.04 11.31
C CYS A 80 -5.23 -9.70 9.89
N MET A 81 -4.37 -9.79 8.86
CA MET A 81 -4.77 -9.55 7.47
C MET A 81 -5.80 -10.56 6.97
N VAL A 82 -5.63 -11.85 7.31
CA VAL A 82 -6.61 -12.90 6.96
C VAL A 82 -7.97 -12.64 7.63
N GLN A 83 -7.98 -12.28 8.91
CA GLN A 83 -9.21 -11.96 9.64
C GLN A 83 -9.89 -10.73 9.04
N PHE A 84 -9.13 -9.71 8.70
CA PHE A 84 -9.66 -8.49 8.09
C PHE A 84 -10.27 -8.77 6.71
N ILE A 85 -9.61 -9.55 5.85
CA ILE A 85 -10.15 -9.95 4.55
C ILE A 85 -11.46 -10.74 4.73
N ASN A 86 -11.48 -11.70 5.65
CA ASN A 86 -12.70 -12.48 5.91
C ASN A 86 -13.83 -11.58 6.39
N TRP A 87 -13.56 -10.63 7.28
CA TRP A 87 -14.54 -9.65 7.74
C TRP A 87 -15.07 -8.77 6.58
N LEU A 88 -14.19 -8.25 5.70
CA LEU A 88 -14.61 -7.49 4.52
C LEU A 88 -15.53 -8.32 3.61
N ASN A 89 -15.17 -9.60 3.39
CA ASN A 89 -15.97 -10.51 2.57
C ASN A 89 -17.37 -10.79 3.19
N GLU A 90 -17.47 -10.83 4.52
CA GLU A 90 -18.74 -10.92 5.26
C GLU A 90 -19.59 -9.65 5.11
N GLN A 91 -18.96 -8.48 4.88
CA GLN A 91 -19.63 -7.21 4.54
C GLN A 91 -19.96 -7.06 3.04
N ASP A 92 -19.87 -8.13 2.26
CA ASP A 92 -20.04 -8.17 0.80
C ASP A 92 -19.11 -7.25 0.01
N LEU A 93 -17.88 -7.04 0.54
CA LEU A 93 -16.80 -6.33 -0.12
C LEU A 93 -15.83 -7.33 -0.74
N ASN A 94 -15.39 -7.06 -1.96
CA ASN A 94 -14.33 -7.80 -2.60
C ASN A 94 -12.95 -7.22 -2.21
N VAL A 95 -11.92 -8.03 -2.25
CA VAL A 95 -10.58 -7.63 -1.86
C VAL A 95 -9.59 -7.81 -3.01
N LEU A 96 -8.90 -6.73 -3.40
CA LEU A 96 -7.78 -6.76 -4.31
C LEU A 96 -6.48 -6.82 -3.50
N LEU A 97 -5.78 -7.96 -3.55
CA LEU A 97 -4.52 -8.16 -2.84
C LEU A 97 -3.34 -7.82 -3.76
N ILE A 98 -2.50 -6.90 -3.34
CA ILE A 98 -1.41 -6.33 -4.15
C ILE A 98 -0.05 -6.59 -3.51
N ALA A 99 0.87 -7.21 -4.25
CA ALA A 99 2.29 -7.22 -3.93
C ALA A 99 2.97 -5.99 -4.57
N ASN A 100 3.15 -4.91 -3.80
CA ASN A 100 3.75 -3.68 -4.31
C ASN A 100 5.27 -3.77 -4.47
N ALA A 101 5.95 -4.61 -3.71
CA ALA A 101 7.34 -4.97 -3.91
C ALA A 101 7.38 -6.43 -4.32
N ALA A 102 7.54 -6.69 -5.60
CA ALA A 102 7.65 -8.01 -6.16
C ALA A 102 9.00 -8.18 -6.85
N ARG A 103 9.52 -9.38 -6.83
CA ARG A 103 10.70 -9.76 -7.59
C ARG A 103 10.60 -11.25 -7.90
N GLU A 104 10.26 -11.58 -9.14
CA GLU A 104 10.16 -12.94 -9.60
C GLU A 104 11.48 -13.70 -9.38
N GLY A 105 11.38 -14.97 -8.97
CA GLY A 105 12.53 -15.82 -8.69
C GLY A 105 13.35 -15.45 -7.45
N SER A 106 12.94 -14.46 -6.66
CA SER A 106 13.63 -14.08 -5.42
C SER A 106 12.98 -14.68 -4.20
N GLU A 107 13.72 -15.50 -3.47
CA GLU A 107 13.32 -16.01 -2.15
C GLU A 107 13.60 -14.99 -1.00
N LYS A 108 14.17 -13.82 -1.31
CA LYS A 108 14.50 -12.80 -0.30
C LYS A 108 13.24 -12.02 0.13
N PRO A 109 12.67 -12.28 1.32
CA PRO A 109 11.37 -11.69 1.72
C PRO A 109 11.41 -10.16 1.82
N ARG A 110 12.58 -9.54 2.00
CA ARG A 110 12.68 -8.09 2.23
C ARG A 110 12.11 -7.24 1.08
N ASN A 111 12.27 -7.73 -0.16
CA ASN A 111 11.88 -7.00 -1.36
C ASN A 111 10.90 -7.82 -2.21
N ASN A 112 10.21 -8.77 -1.60
CA ASN A 112 9.26 -9.62 -2.29
C ASN A 112 8.04 -9.88 -1.40
N ASP A 113 6.93 -9.24 -1.73
CA ASP A 113 5.67 -9.39 -1.02
C ASP A 113 4.82 -10.54 -1.59
N LEU A 114 5.24 -11.14 -2.71
CA LEU A 114 4.52 -12.27 -3.33
C LEU A 114 4.32 -13.41 -2.34
N LEU A 115 5.33 -13.70 -1.51
CA LEU A 115 5.29 -14.80 -0.54
C LEU A 115 4.22 -14.57 0.54
N ILE A 116 4.16 -13.36 1.12
CA ILE A 116 3.16 -13.06 2.14
C ILE A 116 1.76 -12.92 1.54
N CYS A 117 1.64 -12.35 0.33
CA CYS A 117 0.37 -12.29 -0.39
C CYS A 117 -0.17 -13.68 -0.67
N SER A 118 0.66 -14.60 -1.18
CA SER A 118 0.27 -15.99 -1.40
C SER A 118 -0.18 -16.66 -0.08
N ALA A 119 0.62 -16.53 0.98
CA ALA A 119 0.31 -17.14 2.26
C ALA A 119 -0.98 -16.59 2.92
N VAL A 120 -1.32 -15.32 2.67
CA VAL A 120 -2.60 -14.72 3.09
C VAL A 120 -3.73 -15.21 2.21
N TYR A 121 -3.58 -15.17 0.88
CA TYR A 121 -4.58 -15.65 -0.08
C TYR A 121 -4.96 -17.11 0.18
N ASP A 122 -3.98 -17.96 0.48
CA ASP A 122 -4.20 -19.38 0.77
C ASP A 122 -4.96 -19.62 2.07
N ALA A 123 -4.92 -18.68 3.01
CA ALA A 123 -5.53 -18.78 4.33
C ALA A 123 -6.93 -18.13 4.43
N VAL A 124 -7.37 -17.33 3.43
CA VAL A 124 -8.73 -16.75 3.42
C VAL A 124 -9.80 -17.79 3.19
N ARG A 125 -10.99 -17.58 3.78
CA ARG A 125 -12.12 -18.53 3.70
C ARG A 125 -12.76 -18.56 2.31
N ASP A 126 -13.03 -17.38 1.73
CA ASP A 126 -13.69 -17.24 0.43
C ASP A 126 -12.80 -16.55 -0.58
N ARG A 127 -12.05 -17.35 -1.33
CA ARG A 127 -11.14 -16.87 -2.38
C ARG A 127 -11.87 -16.31 -3.60
N SER A 128 -13.15 -16.62 -3.80
CA SER A 128 -13.93 -16.09 -4.92
C SER A 128 -14.13 -14.58 -4.83
N LYS A 129 -14.03 -14.01 -3.61
CA LYS A 129 -14.10 -12.58 -3.32
C LYS A 129 -12.73 -11.91 -3.22
N VAL A 130 -11.64 -12.63 -3.52
CA VAL A 130 -10.28 -12.08 -3.46
C VAL A 130 -9.60 -12.21 -4.81
N MET A 131 -9.26 -11.08 -5.42
CA MET A 131 -8.40 -11.04 -6.59
C MET A 131 -6.94 -10.95 -6.15
N TRP A 132 -6.12 -11.86 -6.65
CA TRP A 132 -4.70 -11.94 -6.40
C TRP A 132 -3.93 -12.33 -7.66
N GLU A 133 -2.99 -11.48 -8.06
CA GLU A 133 -2.11 -11.72 -9.20
C GLU A 133 -0.69 -12.05 -8.71
N PRO A 134 -0.25 -13.33 -8.80
CA PRO A 134 1.04 -13.77 -8.26
C PRO A 134 2.22 -13.42 -9.20
N ARG A 135 2.30 -12.20 -9.67
CA ARG A 135 3.33 -11.70 -10.57
C ARG A 135 3.82 -10.31 -10.17
N GLU A 136 4.93 -9.90 -10.74
CA GLU A 136 5.38 -8.51 -10.71
C GLU A 136 4.45 -7.66 -11.58
N MET A 137 3.93 -6.57 -11.01
CA MET A 137 3.10 -5.59 -11.72
C MET A 137 3.86 -4.28 -11.88
N ALA A 138 3.68 -3.60 -13.01
CA ALA A 138 4.20 -2.26 -13.19
C ALA A 138 3.56 -1.28 -12.20
N PRO A 139 4.30 -0.26 -11.71
CA PRO A 139 3.74 0.75 -10.82
C PRO A 139 2.52 1.45 -11.40
N GLU A 140 2.49 1.72 -12.70
CA GLU A 140 1.36 2.32 -13.42
C GLU A 140 0.13 1.40 -13.38
N GLU A 141 0.31 0.09 -13.57
CA GLU A 141 -0.77 -0.89 -13.48
C GLU A 141 -1.38 -0.92 -12.07
N ILE A 142 -0.54 -0.91 -11.04
CA ILE A 142 -0.99 -0.86 -9.64
C ILE A 142 -1.81 0.40 -9.40
N ARG A 143 -1.36 1.57 -9.86
CA ARG A 143 -2.05 2.84 -9.69
C ARG A 143 -3.44 2.82 -10.34
N GLU A 144 -3.55 2.31 -11.57
CA GLU A 144 -4.82 2.21 -12.28
C GLU A 144 -5.81 1.26 -11.58
N LEU A 145 -5.31 0.15 -11.03
CA LEU A 145 -6.13 -0.75 -10.22
C LEU A 145 -6.60 -0.10 -8.91
N LEU A 146 -5.72 0.66 -8.23
CA LEU A 146 -6.07 1.39 -7.02
C LEU A 146 -7.17 2.44 -7.27
N ALA A 147 -7.16 3.10 -8.43
CA ALA A 147 -8.20 4.04 -8.85
C ALA A 147 -9.61 3.40 -8.97
N ARG A 148 -9.69 2.07 -9.01
CA ARG A 148 -10.95 1.30 -9.07
C ARG A 148 -11.40 0.76 -7.71
N CYS A 149 -10.69 1.10 -6.65
CA CYS A 149 -10.97 0.63 -5.30
C CYS A 149 -11.57 1.75 -4.43
N GLU A 150 -12.41 1.37 -3.48
CA GLU A 150 -13.04 2.28 -2.52
C GLU A 150 -12.01 2.87 -1.54
N VAL A 151 -11.05 2.03 -1.12
CA VAL A 151 -10.00 2.38 -0.17
C VAL A 151 -8.81 1.45 -0.34
N LEU A 152 -7.62 1.93 -0.03
CA LEU A 152 -6.42 1.13 0.12
C LEU A 152 -6.03 1.01 1.59
N VAL A 153 -5.84 -0.23 2.07
CA VAL A 153 -5.10 -0.50 3.30
C VAL A 153 -3.64 -0.79 2.93
N ALA A 154 -2.75 0.16 3.24
CA ALA A 154 -1.38 0.16 2.75
C ALA A 154 -0.37 -0.20 3.84
N SER A 155 0.48 -1.19 3.59
CA SER A 155 1.70 -1.44 4.36
C SER A 155 2.98 -1.09 3.56
N ARG A 156 2.83 -0.58 2.34
CA ARG A 156 3.93 -0.14 1.46
C ARG A 156 3.80 1.33 1.09
N PHE A 157 4.93 2.04 1.19
CA PHE A 157 5.00 3.48 0.98
C PHE A 157 4.52 3.91 -0.42
N HIS A 158 5.03 3.28 -1.48
CA HIS A 158 4.65 3.68 -2.83
C HIS A 158 3.24 3.23 -3.23
N ALA A 159 2.68 2.20 -2.58
CA ALA A 159 1.25 1.90 -2.74
C ALA A 159 0.39 3.04 -2.19
N MET A 160 0.74 3.57 -1.00
CA MET A 160 0.09 4.75 -0.42
C MET A 160 0.20 5.97 -1.35
N ILE A 161 1.42 6.25 -1.88
CA ILE A 161 1.61 7.37 -2.84
C ILE A 161 0.72 7.19 -4.06
N GLY A 162 0.69 5.99 -4.65
CA GLY A 162 -0.13 5.72 -5.84
C GLY A 162 -1.62 5.87 -5.59
N ALA A 163 -2.12 5.48 -4.41
CA ALA A 163 -3.52 5.68 -4.04
C ALA A 163 -3.85 7.17 -3.84
N LEU A 164 -3.01 7.90 -3.11
CA LEU A 164 -3.19 9.35 -2.90
C LEU A 164 -3.19 10.13 -4.22
N GLU A 165 -2.32 9.77 -5.15
CA GLU A 165 -2.26 10.39 -6.47
C GLU A 165 -3.53 10.13 -7.29
N LYS A 166 -4.12 8.94 -7.17
CA LYS A 166 -5.41 8.59 -7.81
C LYS A 166 -6.63 8.98 -6.96
N CYS A 167 -6.45 9.76 -5.91
CA CYS A 167 -7.51 10.18 -4.98
C CYS A 167 -8.27 9.00 -4.33
N THR A 168 -7.65 7.85 -4.23
CA THR A 168 -8.18 6.70 -3.50
C THR A 168 -7.88 6.87 -2.01
N PRO A 169 -8.88 6.82 -1.11
CA PRO A 169 -8.68 6.90 0.32
C PRO A 169 -7.68 5.86 0.84
N VAL A 170 -6.90 6.21 1.87
CA VAL A 170 -5.85 5.34 2.40
C VAL A 170 -5.98 5.18 3.90
N LEU A 171 -5.99 3.94 4.38
CA LEU A 171 -5.64 3.56 5.74
C LEU A 171 -4.22 2.99 5.73
N LEU A 172 -3.34 3.51 6.57
CA LEU A 172 -1.94 3.14 6.56
C LEU A 172 -1.58 2.27 7.76
N ILE A 173 -0.91 1.12 7.52
CA ILE A 173 -0.20 0.37 8.55
C ILE A 173 1.27 0.79 8.49
N GLY A 174 1.61 1.83 9.27
CA GLY A 174 2.90 2.49 9.21
C GLY A 174 3.94 1.84 10.12
N TRP A 175 5.18 1.77 9.65
CA TRP A 175 6.33 1.28 10.43
C TRP A 175 7.50 2.27 10.47
N SER A 176 7.36 3.43 9.87
CA SER A 176 8.39 4.46 9.78
C SER A 176 7.73 5.84 9.70
N HIS A 177 8.34 6.85 10.34
CA HIS A 177 7.87 8.24 10.33
C HIS A 177 7.57 8.80 8.94
N LYS A 178 8.31 8.35 7.91
CA LYS A 178 8.15 8.82 6.53
C LYS A 178 6.74 8.63 5.95
N TYR A 179 6.01 7.61 6.43
CA TYR A 179 4.65 7.34 5.98
C TYR A 179 3.68 8.36 6.55
N LYS A 180 3.75 8.55 7.87
CA LYS A 180 2.91 9.53 8.55
C LYS A 180 3.21 10.95 8.08
N GLU A 181 4.48 11.28 7.86
CA GLU A 181 4.93 12.59 7.36
C GLU A 181 4.24 12.96 6.03
N VAL A 182 4.08 11.99 5.10
CA VAL A 182 3.34 12.22 3.86
C VAL A 182 1.84 12.37 4.12
N LEU A 183 1.24 11.50 4.94
CA LEU A 183 -0.19 11.63 5.28
C LEU A 183 -0.49 12.96 5.96
N ASP A 184 0.38 13.44 6.85
CA ASP A 184 0.25 14.74 7.52
C ASP A 184 0.24 15.91 6.51
N MET A 185 1.00 15.81 5.39
CA MET A 185 0.97 16.82 4.32
C MET A 185 -0.39 16.90 3.61
N PHE A 186 -1.18 15.82 3.65
CA PHE A 186 -2.53 15.76 3.11
C PHE A 186 -3.62 15.95 4.19
N GLY A 187 -3.25 16.21 5.44
CA GLY A 187 -4.19 16.29 6.56
C GLY A 187 -4.79 14.93 6.96
N LEU A 188 -4.14 13.83 6.60
CA LEU A 188 -4.63 12.45 6.78
C LEU A 188 -3.82 11.65 7.82
N GLY A 189 -3.05 12.32 8.68
CA GLY A 189 -2.17 11.66 9.64
C GLY A 189 -2.87 10.77 10.67
N GLU A 190 -4.15 11.00 10.92
CA GLU A 190 -4.99 10.17 11.81
C GLU A 190 -5.29 8.77 11.23
N TYR A 191 -5.22 8.61 9.91
CA TYR A 191 -5.42 7.33 9.23
C TYR A 191 -4.16 6.46 9.19
N ALA A 192 -3.22 6.68 10.11
CA ALA A 192 -2.02 5.88 10.26
C ALA A 192 -2.10 5.02 11.54
N VAL A 193 -2.20 3.70 11.34
CA VAL A 193 -2.14 2.70 12.41
C VAL A 193 -0.68 2.29 12.63
N ASP A 194 -0.23 2.26 13.88
CA ASP A 194 1.09 1.72 14.22
C ASP A 194 1.09 0.20 14.10
N PHE A 195 2.05 -0.35 13.37
CA PHE A 195 2.16 -1.80 13.16
C PHE A 195 2.30 -2.61 14.45
N SER A 196 2.82 -2.01 15.53
CA SER A 196 3.03 -2.67 16.82
C SER A 196 1.75 -2.78 17.65
N ALA A 197 0.71 -1.99 17.30
CA ALA A 197 -0.60 -1.99 17.92
C ALA A 197 -1.68 -2.61 16.99
N LEU A 198 -1.27 -3.28 15.92
CA LEU A 198 -2.18 -3.80 14.92
C LEU A 198 -3.07 -4.90 15.49
N GLN A 199 -4.36 -4.68 15.45
CA GLN A 199 -5.44 -5.61 15.77
C GLN A 199 -6.56 -5.44 14.76
N LEU A 200 -7.49 -6.41 14.66
CA LEU A 200 -8.62 -6.29 13.75
C LEU A 200 -9.44 -5.01 13.99
N ASP A 201 -9.68 -4.68 15.27
CA ASP A 201 -10.46 -3.50 15.67
C ASP A 201 -9.74 -2.17 15.34
N SER A 202 -8.48 -2.21 14.93
CA SER A 202 -7.70 -1.04 14.51
C SER A 202 -7.74 -0.77 13.00
N LEU A 203 -8.39 -1.66 12.23
CA LEU A 203 -8.58 -1.59 10.79
C LEU A 203 -10.04 -1.30 10.44
#